data_0001eb7044c219fb84ad6dab73f93f8b
#
_entry.id   0001eb7044c219fb84ad6dab73f93f8b
#
_cell.length_a   1.000
_cell.length_b   1.000
_cell.length_c   1.000
_cell.angle_alpha   90.00
_cell.angle_beta   90.00
_cell.angle_gamma   90.00
#
_symmetry.space_group_name_H-M   'P 1'
#
loop_
_entity.id
_entity.type
_entity.pdbx_description
1 polymer ?
#
loop_
_entity_poly.entity_id
_entity_poly.type
_entity_poly.pdbx_seq_one_letter_code
_entity_poly.pdbx_strand_id
1 'polypeptide(L)'
;MKKTILTLFTTLFVLAAFSQNDKLVKHNGEKLDVKVLKVGETTITFKYPGEDAEQTIGKFAVATITYGTSGRKEVISDKIVISGEDDWEKVQILTDKSQVLGLKKGEDVRGKTSGLLSYNTAGSADKKATKRIKEAAAKAGAPFILLTSDKNDGFGVKQAIKNGTTYSY
;
A
#
# COMPACT_ATOMS: atom_id res chain seq x y z
N MET A 1 -43.79 -9.48 41.84
CA MET A 1 -43.08 -8.27 41.34
C MET A 1 -41.55 -8.38 41.38
N LYS A 2 -40.87 -8.90 42.43
CA LYS A 2 -39.38 -9.02 42.44
C LYS A 2 -38.81 -9.98 41.39
N LYS A 3 -39.51 -11.07 41.03
CA LYS A 3 -39.06 -12.06 40.04
C LYS A 3 -39.16 -11.53 38.60
N THR A 4 -40.12 -10.69 38.25
CA THR A 4 -40.32 -10.07 36.95
C THR A 4 -39.24 -9.01 36.63
N ILE A 5 -38.77 -8.28 37.66
CA ILE A 5 -37.71 -7.28 37.50
C ILE A 5 -36.36 -7.96 37.21
N LEU A 6 -36.09 -9.12 37.86
CA LEU A 6 -34.86 -9.86 37.64
C LEU A 6 -34.76 -10.42 36.20
N THR A 7 -35.88 -10.89 35.63
CA THR A 7 -35.94 -11.41 34.25
C THR A 7 -35.74 -10.30 33.22
N LEU A 8 -36.26 -9.11 33.48
CA LEU A 8 -36.09 -7.96 32.56
C LEU A 8 -34.62 -7.46 32.53
N PHE A 9 -33.91 -7.54 33.67
CA PHE A 9 -32.52 -7.11 33.75
C PHE A 9 -31.58 -8.09 33.04
N THR A 10 -31.88 -9.40 33.02
CA THR A 10 -31.09 -10.43 32.34
C THR A 10 -31.25 -10.32 30.80
N THR A 11 -32.43 -9.94 30.33
CA THR A 11 -32.70 -9.77 28.89
C THR A 11 -32.00 -8.54 28.29
N LEU A 12 -31.77 -7.49 29.09
CA LEU A 12 -31.06 -6.28 28.62
C LEU A 12 -29.54 -6.52 28.42
N PHE A 13 -28.97 -7.51 29.12
CA PHE A 13 -27.53 -7.81 29.03
C PHE A 13 -27.14 -8.63 27.77
N VAL A 14 -28.11 -9.34 27.17
CA VAL A 14 -27.88 -10.18 25.98
C VAL A 14 -27.79 -9.37 24.69
N LEU A 15 -28.28 -8.11 24.66
CA LEU A 15 -28.28 -7.25 23.48
C LEU A 15 -26.96 -6.51 23.23
N ALA A 16 -25.97 -6.65 24.13
CA ALA A 16 -24.68 -5.95 24.00
C ALA A 16 -23.61 -6.75 23.22
N ALA A 17 -23.93 -7.93 22.69
CA ALA A 17 -23.05 -8.70 21.83
C ALA A 17 -23.15 -8.22 20.37
N PHE A 18 -23.07 -6.90 20.14
CA PHE A 18 -22.84 -6.39 18.80
C PHE A 18 -21.42 -6.79 18.39
N SER A 19 -21.32 -7.57 17.34
CA SER A 19 -20.07 -7.81 16.64
C SER A 19 -19.42 -6.45 16.36
N GLN A 20 -18.42 -6.10 17.19
CA GLN A 20 -17.67 -4.86 16.97
C GLN A 20 -16.87 -5.05 15.70
N ASN A 21 -17.16 -4.21 14.70
CA ASN A 21 -16.42 -4.22 13.44
C ASN A 21 -14.97 -3.81 13.68
N ASP A 22 -14.09 -4.33 12.84
CA ASP A 22 -12.72 -3.89 12.79
C ASP A 22 -12.65 -2.50 12.14
N LYS A 23 -11.71 -1.67 12.58
CA LYS A 23 -11.46 -0.35 12.01
C LYS A 23 -10.15 -0.37 11.21
N LEU A 24 -10.26 -0.24 9.91
CA LEU A 24 -9.12 -0.12 9.00
C LEU A 24 -8.91 1.36 8.69
N VAL A 25 -7.72 1.88 8.97
CA VAL A 25 -7.36 3.29 8.72
C VAL A 25 -6.34 3.35 7.61
N LYS A 26 -6.64 4.09 6.55
CA LYS A 26 -5.76 4.33 5.41
C LYS A 26 -4.83 5.52 5.67
N HIS A 27 -3.70 5.59 4.96
CA HIS A 27 -2.76 6.71 5.08
C HIS A 27 -3.30 8.05 4.59
N ASN A 28 -4.34 8.05 3.75
CA ASN A 28 -5.06 9.27 3.35
C ASN A 28 -6.04 9.80 4.42
N GLY A 29 -6.16 9.09 5.55
CA GLY A 29 -7.05 9.45 6.67
C GLY A 29 -8.44 8.82 6.61
N GLU A 30 -8.78 8.12 5.53
CA GLU A 30 -10.04 7.39 5.41
C GLU A 30 -10.11 6.25 6.43
N LYS A 31 -11.26 6.12 7.09
CA LYS A 31 -11.53 5.06 8.08
C LYS A 31 -12.66 4.19 7.56
N LEU A 32 -12.41 2.89 7.53
CA LEU A 32 -13.38 1.89 7.08
C LEU A 32 -13.77 1.00 8.27
N ASP A 33 -15.06 0.89 8.52
CA ASP A 33 -15.61 -0.10 9.44
C ASP A 33 -15.88 -1.38 8.65
N VAL A 34 -15.12 -2.43 8.91
CA VAL A 34 -15.08 -3.65 8.10
C VAL A 34 -14.93 -4.88 8.99
N LYS A 35 -15.07 -6.06 8.41
CA LYS A 35 -14.62 -7.33 9.00
C LYS A 35 -13.37 -7.78 8.25
N VAL A 36 -12.22 -7.71 8.90
CA VAL A 36 -10.95 -8.20 8.34
C VAL A 36 -10.98 -9.73 8.32
N LEU A 37 -10.77 -10.30 7.14
CA LEU A 37 -10.76 -11.75 6.95
C LEU A 37 -9.34 -12.31 6.96
N LYS A 38 -8.42 -11.60 6.32
CA LYS A 38 -7.03 -12.05 6.20
C LYS A 38 -6.09 -10.86 6.03
N VAL A 39 -5.00 -10.87 6.77
CA VAL A 39 -3.83 -10.01 6.55
C VAL A 39 -2.76 -10.88 5.88
N GLY A 40 -2.58 -10.69 4.57
CA GLY A 40 -1.60 -11.42 3.76
C GLY A 40 -0.22 -10.76 3.78
N GLU A 41 0.66 -11.19 2.91
CA GLU A 41 2.01 -10.61 2.77
C GLU A 41 1.96 -9.19 2.18
N THR A 42 1.23 -9.01 1.07
CA THR A 42 1.13 -7.75 0.32
C THR A 42 -0.24 -7.08 0.42
N THR A 43 -1.29 -7.82 0.79
CA THR A 43 -2.68 -7.38 0.77
C THR A 43 -3.45 -7.72 2.04
N ILE A 44 -4.58 -7.04 2.23
CA ILE A 44 -5.55 -7.29 3.27
C ILE A 44 -6.89 -7.57 2.59
N THR A 45 -7.53 -8.69 2.96
CA THR A 45 -8.88 -9.05 2.50
C THR A 45 -9.88 -8.75 3.61
N PHE A 46 -10.99 -8.10 3.29
CA PHE A 46 -12.02 -7.71 4.23
C PHE A 46 -13.41 -7.74 3.57
N LYS A 47 -14.46 -7.64 4.37
CA LYS A 47 -15.86 -7.45 3.94
C LYS A 47 -16.46 -6.24 4.62
N TYR A 48 -17.38 -5.57 3.96
CA TYR A 48 -18.24 -4.60 4.63
C TYR A 48 -19.31 -5.31 5.46
N PRO A 49 -19.74 -4.73 6.57
CA PRO A 49 -20.81 -5.29 7.39
C PRO A 49 -22.10 -5.44 6.58
N GLY A 50 -22.69 -6.64 6.61
CA GLY A 50 -23.91 -6.96 5.87
C GLY A 50 -23.70 -7.29 4.40
N GLU A 51 -22.45 -7.32 3.90
CA GLU A 51 -22.12 -7.70 2.53
C GLU A 51 -21.36 -9.04 2.50
N ASP A 52 -21.63 -9.86 1.48
CA ASP A 52 -20.90 -11.11 1.25
C ASP A 52 -19.68 -10.93 0.34
N ALA A 53 -19.63 -9.82 -0.39
CA ALA A 53 -18.53 -9.51 -1.31
C ALA A 53 -17.22 -9.25 -0.56
N GLU A 54 -16.17 -9.99 -0.94
CA GLU A 54 -14.82 -9.76 -0.42
C GLU A 54 -14.13 -8.64 -1.19
N GLN A 55 -13.48 -7.75 -0.42
CA GLN A 55 -12.68 -6.65 -0.94
C GLN A 55 -11.22 -6.89 -0.61
N THR A 56 -10.32 -6.38 -1.45
CA THR A 56 -8.88 -6.50 -1.25
C THR A 56 -8.21 -5.13 -1.39
N ILE A 57 -7.32 -4.81 -0.44
CA ILE A 57 -6.52 -3.57 -0.44
C ILE A 57 -5.06 -3.91 -0.24
N GLY A 58 -4.16 -3.14 -0.86
CA GLY A 58 -2.71 -3.26 -0.66
C GLY A 58 -2.30 -2.77 0.73
N LYS A 59 -1.33 -3.44 1.35
CA LYS A 59 -0.85 -3.05 2.69
C LYS A 59 -0.28 -1.64 2.72
N PHE A 60 0.36 -1.19 1.65
CA PHE A 60 0.92 0.17 1.56
C PHE A 60 -0.14 1.28 1.64
N ALA A 61 -1.40 0.99 1.32
CA ALA A 61 -2.49 1.96 1.46
C ALA A 61 -2.98 2.07 2.92
N VAL A 62 -2.69 1.09 3.78
CA VAL A 62 -3.27 0.94 5.12
C VAL A 62 -2.25 1.28 6.19
N ALA A 63 -2.60 2.21 7.07
CA ALA A 63 -1.78 2.59 8.21
C ALA A 63 -1.95 1.61 9.39
N THR A 64 -3.21 1.39 9.81
CA THR A 64 -3.49 0.57 11.00
C THR A 64 -4.79 -0.20 10.87
N ILE A 65 -4.87 -1.31 11.57
CA ILE A 65 -6.11 -2.05 11.85
C ILE A 65 -6.33 -2.06 13.37
N THR A 66 -7.55 -1.76 13.81
CA THR A 66 -7.99 -1.99 15.18
C THR A 66 -9.06 -3.07 15.15
N TYR A 67 -8.77 -4.22 15.75
CA TYR A 67 -9.69 -5.36 15.78
C TYR A 67 -10.80 -5.12 16.79
N GLY A 68 -12.05 -5.13 16.34
CA GLY A 68 -13.23 -4.81 17.14
C GLY A 68 -13.40 -5.71 18.36
N THR A 69 -13.21 -7.02 18.20
CA THR A 69 -13.40 -8.02 19.26
C THR A 69 -12.36 -7.90 20.38
N SER A 70 -11.09 -7.64 20.04
CA SER A 70 -9.99 -7.63 21.01
C SER A 70 -9.54 -6.23 21.42
N GLY A 71 -9.93 -5.20 20.66
CA GLY A 71 -9.38 -3.84 20.79
C GLY A 71 -7.90 -3.73 20.38
N ARG A 72 -7.24 -4.83 19.93
CA ARG A 72 -5.84 -4.84 19.52
C ARG A 72 -5.64 -3.95 18.29
N LYS A 73 -4.68 -3.04 18.39
CA LYS A 73 -4.26 -2.20 17.26
C LYS A 73 -2.99 -2.79 16.64
N GLU A 74 -3.01 -2.93 15.32
CA GLU A 74 -1.88 -3.41 14.52
C GLU A 74 -1.47 -2.33 13.52
N VAL A 75 -0.17 -1.98 13.51
CA VAL A 75 0.42 -1.10 12.50
C VAL A 75 0.72 -1.97 11.28
N ILE A 76 0.18 -1.60 10.12
CA ILE A 76 0.31 -2.37 8.88
C ILE A 76 1.47 -1.87 8.04
N SER A 77 1.57 -0.56 7.88
CA SER A 77 2.69 0.08 7.18
C SER A 77 2.92 1.49 7.71
N ASP A 78 4.15 1.97 7.55
CA ASP A 78 4.51 3.34 7.86
C ASP A 78 4.25 4.25 6.67
N LYS A 79 3.86 5.51 6.94
CA LYS A 79 3.66 6.50 5.89
C LYS A 79 4.99 7.00 5.37
N ILE A 80 5.22 6.85 4.06
CA ILE A 80 6.38 7.43 3.40
C ILE A 80 6.02 8.85 2.94
N VAL A 81 6.77 9.83 3.44
CA VAL A 81 6.60 11.24 3.05
C VAL A 81 7.73 11.63 2.11
N ILE A 82 7.37 12.12 0.93
CA ILE A 82 8.28 12.64 -0.09
C ILE A 82 8.11 14.16 -0.12
N SER A 83 9.17 14.89 0.23
CA SER A 83 9.18 16.35 0.29
C SER A 83 9.84 16.98 -0.96
N GLY A 84 10.51 16.19 -1.78
CA GLY A 84 11.17 16.65 -3.00
C GLY A 84 12.07 15.58 -3.62
N GLU A 85 12.80 15.96 -4.66
CA GLU A 85 13.65 15.05 -5.44
C GLU A 85 14.75 14.37 -4.60
N ASP A 86 15.25 15.05 -3.58
CA ASP A 86 16.30 14.52 -2.67
C ASP A 86 15.83 13.32 -1.86
N ASP A 87 14.51 13.16 -1.69
CA ASP A 87 13.91 12.01 -0.99
C ASP A 87 13.81 10.74 -1.86
N TRP A 88 14.45 10.71 -3.03
CA TRP A 88 14.38 9.59 -3.97
C TRP A 88 14.72 8.23 -3.35
N GLU A 89 15.57 8.17 -2.35
CA GLU A 89 15.93 6.91 -1.66
C GLU A 89 14.73 6.28 -0.95
N LYS A 90 13.81 7.10 -0.43
CA LYS A 90 12.59 6.67 0.26
C LYS A 90 11.56 6.06 -0.70
N VAL A 91 11.64 6.39 -2.00
CA VAL A 91 10.70 5.87 -3.01
C VAL A 91 10.84 4.35 -3.11
N GLN A 92 9.73 3.63 -2.99
CA GLN A 92 9.68 2.19 -3.12
C GLN A 92 9.27 1.76 -4.52
N ILE A 93 9.98 0.76 -5.06
CA ILE A 93 9.63 0.12 -6.33
C ILE A 93 8.79 -1.11 -6.04
N LEU A 94 7.60 -1.14 -6.61
CA LEU A 94 6.64 -2.23 -6.53
C LEU A 94 6.66 -3.02 -7.83
N THR A 95 6.50 -4.33 -7.75
CA THR A 95 6.52 -5.24 -8.89
C THR A 95 5.20 -5.97 -9.09
N ASP A 96 4.34 -5.97 -8.07
CA ASP A 96 3.05 -6.64 -8.10
C ASP A 96 1.91 -5.60 -8.07
N LYS A 97 0.96 -5.74 -8.99
CA LYS A 97 -0.22 -4.87 -9.09
C LYS A 97 -1.11 -4.91 -7.84
N SER A 98 -1.08 -6.00 -7.09
CA SER A 98 -1.84 -6.09 -5.84
C SER A 98 -1.37 -5.11 -4.77
N GLN A 99 -0.08 -4.74 -4.81
CA GLN A 99 0.52 -3.82 -3.84
C GLN A 99 0.00 -2.38 -3.95
N VAL A 100 -0.51 -2.00 -5.13
CA VAL A 100 -1.04 -0.64 -5.38
C VAL A 100 -2.55 -0.51 -5.19
N LEU A 101 -3.24 -1.59 -4.83
CA LEU A 101 -4.67 -1.53 -4.56
C LEU A 101 -4.98 -0.57 -3.41
N GLY A 102 -5.89 0.38 -3.64
CA GLY A 102 -6.25 1.41 -2.68
C GLY A 102 -5.32 2.63 -2.64
N LEU A 103 -4.26 2.65 -3.45
CA LEU A 103 -3.43 3.84 -3.71
C LEU A 103 -3.98 4.62 -4.91
N LYS A 104 -3.71 5.91 -4.95
CA LYS A 104 -4.05 6.79 -6.06
C LYS A 104 -3.00 6.67 -7.15
N LYS A 105 -3.43 6.32 -8.37
CA LYS A 105 -2.57 6.30 -9.56
C LYS A 105 -2.14 7.71 -9.94
N GLY A 106 -0.85 7.90 -10.16
CA GLY A 106 -0.25 9.12 -10.67
C GLY A 106 0.17 9.01 -12.13
N GLU A 107 1.26 9.68 -12.48
CA GLU A 107 1.79 9.74 -13.84
C GLU A 107 2.78 8.61 -14.16
N ASP A 108 3.02 8.41 -15.45
CA ASP A 108 4.05 7.48 -15.91
C ASP A 108 5.43 8.13 -15.85
N VAL A 109 6.41 7.39 -15.32
CA VAL A 109 7.79 7.84 -15.14
C VAL A 109 8.76 6.90 -15.81
N ARG A 110 9.91 7.45 -16.22
CA ARG A 110 10.95 6.71 -16.93
C ARG A 110 12.34 7.03 -16.40
N GLY A 111 13.10 5.99 -16.11
CA GLY A 111 14.54 6.06 -15.84
C GLY A 111 15.30 5.45 -17.02
N LYS A 112 16.13 6.26 -17.71
CA LYS A 112 16.94 5.80 -18.86
C LYS A 112 18.40 6.20 -18.65
N THR A 113 19.35 5.27 -18.92
CA THR A 113 20.76 5.59 -18.97
C THR A 113 21.21 5.78 -20.42
N SER A 114 22.19 6.65 -20.65
CA SER A 114 22.80 6.79 -21.97
C SER A 114 23.72 5.59 -22.23
N GLY A 115 23.62 5.02 -23.43
CA GLY A 115 24.41 3.85 -23.79
C GLY A 115 25.62 4.18 -24.67
N LEU A 116 25.60 5.31 -25.35
CA LEU A 116 26.68 5.70 -26.28
C LEU A 116 27.86 6.26 -25.50
N LEU A 117 29.05 5.70 -25.69
CA LEU A 117 30.33 6.14 -25.08
C LEU A 117 30.39 6.04 -23.55
N SER A 118 29.48 5.31 -22.87
CA SER A 118 29.57 5.14 -21.43
C SER A 118 30.27 3.82 -21.08
N TYR A 119 31.33 3.89 -20.29
CA TYR A 119 32.02 2.73 -19.70
C TYR A 119 31.17 2.06 -18.58
N ASN A 120 29.86 2.01 -18.74
CA ASN A 120 28.97 1.41 -17.76
C ASN A 120 29.03 -0.13 -17.85
N THR A 121 29.12 -0.79 -16.70
CA THR A 121 28.76 -2.21 -16.61
C THR A 121 27.24 -2.34 -16.61
N ALA A 122 26.71 -3.53 -16.94
CA ALA A 122 25.26 -3.76 -16.88
C ALA A 122 24.66 -3.39 -15.52
N GLY A 123 25.35 -3.77 -14.42
CA GLY A 123 24.90 -3.44 -13.08
C GLY A 123 24.97 -1.94 -12.73
N SER A 124 25.95 -1.19 -13.27
CA SER A 124 26.00 0.25 -13.05
C SER A 124 24.95 1.02 -13.87
N ALA A 125 24.62 0.53 -15.07
CA ALA A 125 23.53 1.09 -15.87
C ALA A 125 22.18 0.89 -15.18
N ASP A 126 21.92 -0.31 -14.63
CA ASP A 126 20.70 -0.62 -13.89
C ASP A 126 20.53 0.28 -12.64
N LYS A 127 21.57 0.40 -11.82
CA LYS A 127 21.55 1.29 -10.64
C LYS A 127 21.24 2.73 -11.00
N LYS A 128 21.85 3.25 -12.09
CA LYS A 128 21.59 4.62 -12.58
C LYS A 128 20.17 4.79 -13.09
N ALA A 129 19.61 3.81 -13.83
CA ALA A 129 18.24 3.85 -14.30
C ALA A 129 17.26 3.79 -13.12
N THR A 130 17.54 2.95 -12.13
CA THR A 130 16.76 2.84 -10.87
C THR A 130 16.77 4.18 -10.11
N LYS A 131 17.93 4.80 -9.97
CA LYS A 131 18.03 6.12 -9.31
C LYS A 131 17.18 7.14 -10.06
N ARG A 132 17.31 7.26 -11.38
CA ARG A 132 16.58 8.23 -12.19
C ARG A 132 15.06 8.07 -12.16
N ILE A 133 14.56 6.82 -12.16
CA ILE A 133 13.10 6.61 -12.07
C ILE A 133 12.59 6.98 -10.68
N LYS A 134 13.38 6.73 -9.63
CA LYS A 134 13.05 7.15 -8.25
C LYS A 134 13.09 8.66 -8.09
N GLU A 135 14.09 9.35 -8.65
CA GLU A 135 14.17 10.82 -8.68
C GLU A 135 12.94 11.43 -9.39
N ALA A 136 12.53 10.85 -10.53
CA ALA A 136 11.34 11.31 -11.23
C ALA A 136 10.07 11.15 -10.38
N ALA A 137 9.92 10.03 -9.69
CA ALA A 137 8.78 9.82 -8.78
C ALA A 137 8.83 10.74 -7.55
N ALA A 138 10.01 10.93 -6.96
CA ALA A 138 10.20 11.85 -5.84
C ALA A 138 9.86 13.29 -6.22
N LYS A 139 10.26 13.74 -7.40
CA LYS A 139 9.88 15.04 -7.97
C LYS A 139 8.37 15.18 -8.14
N ALA A 140 7.67 14.09 -8.49
CA ALA A 140 6.20 14.05 -8.53
C ALA A 140 5.54 13.91 -7.15
N GLY A 141 6.33 13.86 -6.05
CA GLY A 141 5.82 13.67 -4.69
C GLY A 141 5.26 12.26 -4.43
N ALA A 142 5.61 11.28 -5.26
CA ALA A 142 5.04 9.94 -5.21
C ALA A 142 5.97 8.96 -4.47
N PRO A 143 5.51 8.33 -3.38
CA PRO A 143 6.31 7.38 -2.61
C PRO A 143 6.45 6.00 -3.26
N PHE A 144 5.65 5.68 -4.29
CA PHE A 144 5.66 4.37 -4.92
C PHE A 144 5.73 4.44 -6.43
N ILE A 145 6.41 3.45 -7.03
CA ILE A 145 6.45 3.21 -8.48
C ILE A 145 6.09 1.75 -8.71
N LEU A 146 5.05 1.49 -9.49
CA LEU A 146 4.81 0.15 -10.04
C LEU A 146 5.57 0.04 -11.37
N LEU A 147 6.58 -0.86 -11.44
CA LEU A 147 7.29 -1.11 -12.68
C LEU A 147 6.38 -1.76 -13.71
N THR A 148 6.37 -1.18 -14.91
CA THR A 148 5.65 -1.70 -16.07
C THR A 148 6.60 -2.35 -17.08
N SER A 149 7.86 -1.93 -17.11
CA SER A 149 8.91 -2.50 -17.97
C SER A 149 10.28 -2.26 -17.35
N ASP A 150 11.10 -3.30 -17.39
CA ASP A 150 12.51 -3.27 -17.00
C ASP A 150 13.32 -3.91 -18.14
N LYS A 151 14.00 -3.08 -18.94
CA LYS A 151 14.84 -3.52 -20.05
C LYS A 151 16.29 -3.21 -19.77
N ASN A 152 17.11 -4.23 -19.82
CA ASN A 152 18.55 -4.13 -19.65
C ASN A 152 19.22 -4.72 -20.91
N ASP A 153 19.57 -3.86 -21.86
CA ASP A 153 20.21 -4.29 -23.11
C ASP A 153 21.69 -4.57 -22.84
N GLY A 154 22.03 -5.86 -22.70
CA GLY A 154 23.37 -6.34 -22.34
C GLY A 154 24.35 -6.51 -23.50
N PHE A 155 23.94 -6.33 -24.77
CA PHE A 155 24.80 -6.56 -25.93
C PHE A 155 25.26 -5.23 -26.57
N GLY A 156 26.55 -4.94 -26.45
CA GLY A 156 27.24 -3.81 -27.13
C GLY A 156 27.04 -2.45 -26.47
N VAL A 157 25.81 -2.01 -26.23
CA VAL A 157 25.48 -0.72 -25.64
C VAL A 157 24.78 -0.99 -24.31
N LYS A 158 25.49 -0.86 -23.18
CA LYS A 158 24.97 -1.14 -21.85
C LYS A 158 23.99 -0.05 -21.41
N GLN A 159 22.76 -0.14 -21.90
CA GLN A 159 21.67 0.78 -21.58
C GLN A 159 20.62 0.07 -20.74
N ALA A 160 20.20 0.70 -19.66
CA ALA A 160 19.07 0.25 -18.86
C ALA A 160 17.92 1.25 -19.01
N ILE A 161 16.71 0.74 -19.18
CA ILE A 161 15.49 1.53 -19.31
C ILE A 161 14.45 0.91 -18.36
N LYS A 162 13.98 1.71 -17.40
CA LYS A 162 12.89 1.36 -16.49
C LYS A 162 11.72 2.28 -16.75
N ASN A 163 10.53 1.71 -16.97
CA ASN A 163 9.29 2.46 -17.04
C ASN A 163 8.38 2.01 -15.89
N GLY A 164 7.61 2.92 -15.37
CA GLY A 164 6.68 2.63 -14.28
C GLY A 164 5.64 3.72 -14.16
N THR A 165 4.60 3.42 -13.40
CA THR A 165 3.55 4.36 -13.03
C THR A 165 3.71 4.71 -11.56
N THR A 166 3.61 5.98 -11.21
CA THR A 166 3.68 6.46 -9.83
C THR A 166 2.37 6.23 -9.09
N TYR A 167 2.47 6.06 -7.77
CA TYR A 167 1.31 5.94 -6.88
C TYR A 167 1.54 6.72 -5.59
N SER A 168 0.44 7.27 -5.03
CA SER A 168 0.43 8.03 -3.77
C SER A 168 -0.75 7.59 -2.89
N TYR A 169 -0.82 8.14 -1.68
CA TYR A 169 -1.91 7.86 -0.73
C TYR A 169 -3.23 8.55 -1.08
#